data_941e1f2551102ec3e5f3767b3ddad146
#
_entry.id   941e1f2551102ec3e5f3767b3ddad146
#
_cell.length_a   1.000
_cell.length_b   1.000
_cell.length_c   1.000
_cell.angle_alpha   90.00
_cell.angle_beta   90.00
_cell.angle_gamma   90.00
#
_symmetry.space_group_name_H-M   'P 1'
#
loop_
_entity.id
_entity.type
_entity.pdbx_description
1 polymer ?
#
loop_
_entity_poly.entity_id
_entity_poly.type
_entity_poly.pdbx_seq_one_letter_code
_entity_poly.pdbx_strand_id
1 'polypeptide(L)'
;MERTLRLPNCKEQAVLDQVQVRLVERAELENFKQLLDEHHYLGSLKEVGQRLHYVATDAQGQWLALLVFSAPAKHLKHRDKWIGWSSAQRHRRLSLITNNSRFLILPGRSVPNLASKVLGLTLQRLSADWQACYGHPVLVVETFVDPAQFCGTVYSASGWTELGQTDGWGRRRRDYYVKHDQPKRLFCRQLCKNACRSLQAEHLKPTLAVVEQKITPACTCTVKEIRSMVEHFKVVPDFRRRFESYPLWSMLTILLLATLCGAPRGQKDLAKFARGLSQAQRRALGIRPQLPGHVSGSDTADLLSSAPTRRCPKGRRSHFGHPGAGARSRAQGAFDRLRWQATQARWRRLSFERGHRAKPALFG
;
A
#
# COMPACT_ATOMS: atom_id res chain seq x y z
N MET A 1 -4.43 -37.35 9.90
CA MET A 1 -3.33 -37.83 9.04
C MET A 1 -2.04 -37.24 9.58
N GLU A 2 -1.21 -38.05 10.23
CA GLU A 2 0.15 -37.68 10.58
C GLU A 2 0.95 -37.43 9.32
N ARG A 3 1.40 -36.20 9.10
CA ARG A 3 2.31 -35.89 8.00
C ARG A 3 3.71 -36.30 8.42
N THR A 4 4.19 -37.42 7.93
CA THR A 4 5.59 -37.84 8.08
C THR A 4 6.46 -36.76 7.47
N LEU A 5 7.35 -36.17 8.28
CA LEU A 5 8.35 -35.18 7.82
C LEU A 5 9.33 -35.90 6.89
N ARG A 6 9.19 -35.68 5.60
CA ARG A 6 10.13 -36.18 4.60
C ARG A 6 11.30 -35.19 4.48
N LEU A 7 12.50 -35.67 4.65
CA LEU A 7 13.72 -34.93 4.37
C LEU A 7 14.00 -34.92 2.85
N PRO A 8 14.64 -33.86 2.34
CA PRO A 8 15.06 -33.82 0.94
C PRO A 8 16.14 -34.87 0.68
N ASN A 9 16.10 -35.52 -0.49
CA ASN A 9 17.20 -36.36 -0.97
C ASN A 9 18.34 -35.49 -1.52
N CYS A 10 19.49 -36.11 -1.91
CA CYS A 10 20.67 -35.36 -2.38
C CYS A 10 20.39 -34.45 -3.59
N LYS A 11 19.54 -34.87 -4.54
CA LYS A 11 19.14 -34.04 -5.71
C LYS A 11 18.26 -32.87 -5.30
N GLU A 12 17.31 -33.12 -4.41
CA GLU A 12 16.43 -32.08 -3.87
C GLU A 12 17.19 -31.08 -3.00
N GLN A 13 18.18 -31.56 -2.24
CA GLN A 13 19.06 -30.69 -1.46
C GLN A 13 19.90 -29.78 -2.36
N ALA A 14 20.43 -30.31 -3.46
CA ALA A 14 21.17 -29.51 -4.44
C ALA A 14 20.30 -28.38 -5.04
N VAL A 15 19.01 -28.65 -5.28
CA VAL A 15 18.07 -27.59 -5.70
C VAL A 15 17.94 -26.53 -4.60
N LEU A 16 17.73 -26.94 -3.33
CA LEU A 16 17.58 -26.01 -2.20
C LEU A 16 18.81 -25.12 -2.00
N ASP A 17 20.00 -25.66 -2.21
CA ASP A 17 21.26 -24.94 -2.01
C ASP A 17 21.47 -23.86 -3.10
N GLN A 18 20.91 -24.08 -4.28
CA GLN A 18 21.05 -23.19 -5.44
C GLN A 18 19.87 -22.24 -5.65
N VAL A 19 18.82 -22.32 -4.83
CA VAL A 19 17.66 -21.43 -4.94
C VAL A 19 18.09 -19.98 -4.80
N GLN A 20 17.73 -19.19 -5.77
CA GLN A 20 17.88 -17.73 -5.77
C GLN A 20 16.51 -17.03 -5.74
N VAL A 21 16.45 -15.87 -5.07
CA VAL A 21 15.24 -15.05 -5.04
C VAL A 21 15.57 -13.66 -5.56
N ARG A 22 14.78 -13.19 -6.51
CA ARG A 22 14.94 -11.84 -7.08
C ARG A 22 13.59 -11.15 -7.27
N LEU A 23 13.63 -9.85 -7.48
CA LEU A 23 12.47 -9.11 -7.95
C LEU A 23 12.13 -9.51 -9.39
N VAL A 24 10.83 -9.56 -9.67
CA VAL A 24 10.32 -9.81 -11.02
C VAL A 24 10.60 -8.59 -11.89
N GLU A 25 11.12 -8.81 -13.08
CA GLU A 25 11.36 -7.77 -14.07
C GLU A 25 10.04 -7.35 -14.74
N ARG A 26 10.07 -6.17 -15.35
CA ARG A 26 8.86 -5.66 -16.00
C ARG A 26 8.37 -6.54 -17.12
N ALA A 27 9.29 -7.06 -17.94
CA ALA A 27 8.96 -7.94 -19.06
C ALA A 27 8.32 -9.26 -18.61
N GLU A 28 8.63 -9.69 -17.37
CA GLU A 28 8.15 -10.94 -16.80
C GLU A 28 6.79 -10.81 -16.08
N LEU A 29 6.33 -9.57 -15.84
CA LEU A 29 5.18 -9.32 -14.95
C LEU A 29 3.88 -9.92 -15.46
N GLU A 30 3.65 -9.96 -16.75
CA GLU A 30 2.43 -10.55 -17.32
C GLU A 30 2.45 -12.07 -17.17
N ASN A 31 3.58 -12.75 -17.45
CA ASN A 31 3.75 -14.17 -17.19
C ASN A 31 3.58 -14.50 -15.68
N PHE A 32 4.14 -13.66 -14.81
CA PHE A 32 3.99 -13.80 -13.36
C PHE A 32 2.51 -13.75 -12.93
N LYS A 33 1.74 -12.83 -13.48
CA LYS A 33 0.31 -12.70 -13.18
C LYS A 33 -0.49 -13.88 -13.72
N GLN A 34 -0.19 -14.30 -14.94
CA GLN A 34 -0.84 -15.45 -15.56
C GLN A 34 -0.65 -16.70 -14.71
N LEU A 35 0.57 -16.99 -14.27
CA LEU A 35 0.84 -18.15 -13.40
C LEU A 35 0.12 -18.05 -12.04
N LEU A 36 -0.04 -16.84 -11.48
CA LEU A 36 -0.85 -16.67 -10.29
C LEU A 36 -2.34 -16.89 -10.55
N ASP A 37 -2.85 -16.43 -11.69
CA ASP A 37 -4.27 -16.62 -12.04
C ASP A 37 -4.59 -18.08 -12.32
N GLU A 38 -3.66 -18.84 -12.90
CA GLU A 38 -3.81 -20.25 -13.20
C GLU A 38 -3.68 -21.17 -11.97
N HIS A 39 -2.74 -20.85 -11.06
CA HIS A 39 -2.33 -21.80 -10.03
C HIS A 39 -2.56 -21.34 -8.59
N HIS A 40 -2.85 -20.08 -8.34
CA HIS A 40 -3.12 -19.61 -6.99
C HIS A 40 -4.62 -19.38 -6.77
N TYR A 41 -5.21 -19.98 -5.73
CA TYR A 41 -6.65 -19.94 -5.44
C TYR A 41 -7.30 -18.55 -5.36
N LEU A 42 -6.51 -17.51 -5.10
CA LEU A 42 -6.95 -16.09 -5.11
C LEU A 42 -6.56 -15.35 -6.38
N GLY A 43 -5.89 -15.99 -7.32
CA GLY A 43 -5.37 -15.36 -8.52
C GLY A 43 -4.41 -14.20 -8.27
N SER A 44 -4.13 -13.41 -9.29
CA SER A 44 -3.35 -12.19 -9.20
C SER A 44 -4.11 -11.09 -8.46
N LEU A 45 -3.38 -10.09 -7.96
CA LEU A 45 -3.98 -8.94 -7.26
C LEU A 45 -4.24 -7.79 -8.23
N LYS A 46 -5.38 -7.13 -8.07
CA LYS A 46 -5.60 -5.81 -8.68
C LYS A 46 -4.52 -4.83 -8.21
N GLU A 47 -3.90 -4.13 -9.13
CA GLU A 47 -2.75 -3.27 -8.86
C GLU A 47 -3.14 -1.99 -8.12
N VAL A 48 -3.16 -2.05 -6.77
CA VAL A 48 -3.42 -0.89 -5.91
C VAL A 48 -2.39 -0.82 -4.79
N GLY A 49 -1.69 0.31 -4.67
CA GLY A 49 -0.75 0.56 -3.59
C GLY A 49 0.67 0.03 -3.82
N GLN A 50 1.49 0.10 -2.77
CA GLN A 50 2.86 -0.38 -2.79
C GLN A 50 2.89 -1.91 -2.80
N ARG A 51 3.73 -2.51 -3.63
CA ARG A 51 3.92 -3.95 -3.70
C ARG A 51 5.24 -4.33 -4.34
N LEU A 52 5.76 -5.50 -3.97
CA LEU A 52 6.89 -6.14 -4.60
C LEU A 52 6.50 -7.53 -5.04
N HIS A 53 6.96 -7.92 -6.21
CA HIS A 53 6.80 -9.25 -6.78
C HIS A 53 8.16 -9.93 -6.78
N TYR A 54 8.22 -11.13 -6.23
CA TYR A 54 9.43 -11.94 -6.18
C TYR A 54 9.23 -13.25 -6.93
N VAL A 55 10.27 -13.67 -7.59
CA VAL A 55 10.38 -15.00 -8.18
C VAL A 55 11.56 -15.73 -7.53
N ALA A 56 11.36 -16.98 -7.19
CA ALA A 56 12.42 -17.89 -6.83
C ALA A 56 12.78 -18.75 -8.04
N THR A 57 14.08 -18.91 -8.31
CA THR A 57 14.60 -19.68 -9.45
C THR A 57 15.60 -20.72 -8.98
N ASP A 58 15.77 -21.77 -9.78
CA ASP A 58 16.88 -22.70 -9.67
C ASP A 58 18.15 -22.15 -10.34
N ALA A 59 19.20 -22.96 -10.39
CA ALA A 59 20.46 -22.61 -11.03
C ALA A 59 20.34 -22.37 -12.55
N GLN A 60 19.35 -22.95 -13.20
CA GLN A 60 19.08 -22.81 -14.63
C GLN A 60 18.16 -21.62 -14.93
N GLY A 61 17.77 -20.86 -13.90
CA GLY A 61 16.87 -19.72 -14.02
C GLY A 61 15.39 -20.10 -14.15
N GLN A 62 15.02 -21.39 -13.99
CA GLN A 62 13.64 -21.82 -14.05
C GLN A 62 12.88 -21.38 -12.77
N TRP A 63 11.66 -20.92 -12.96
CA TRP A 63 10.84 -20.44 -11.85
C TRP A 63 10.35 -21.60 -11.00
N LEU A 64 10.54 -21.47 -9.69
CA LEU A 64 10.15 -22.44 -8.67
C LEU A 64 8.96 -21.93 -7.82
N ALA A 65 8.96 -20.64 -7.50
CA ALA A 65 7.95 -20.06 -6.63
C ALA A 65 7.73 -18.57 -6.92
N LEU A 66 6.52 -18.10 -6.61
CA LEU A 66 6.06 -16.72 -6.77
C LEU A 66 5.61 -16.16 -5.42
N LEU A 67 6.04 -14.94 -5.10
CA LEU A 67 5.60 -14.25 -3.88
C LEU A 67 5.21 -12.81 -4.19
N VAL A 68 4.14 -12.34 -3.54
CA VAL A 68 3.73 -10.94 -3.60
C VAL A 68 3.65 -10.37 -2.20
N PHE A 69 4.34 -9.26 -2.00
CA PHE A 69 4.23 -8.44 -0.80
C PHE A 69 3.51 -7.14 -1.16
N SER A 70 2.49 -6.80 -0.40
CA SER A 70 1.61 -5.66 -0.67
C SER A 70 1.39 -4.82 0.58
N ALA A 71 0.68 -3.69 0.43
CA ALA A 71 0.29 -2.87 1.57
C ALA A 71 -0.51 -3.69 2.59
N PRO A 72 -0.29 -3.47 3.91
CA PRO A 72 -0.92 -4.25 4.98
C PRO A 72 -2.40 -3.92 5.14
N ALA A 73 -3.12 -4.76 5.88
CA ALA A 73 -4.49 -4.47 6.30
C ALA A 73 -4.52 -3.25 7.24
N LYS A 74 -5.52 -2.36 7.05
CA LYS A 74 -5.60 -1.10 7.82
C LYS A 74 -5.83 -1.32 9.31
N HIS A 75 -6.68 -2.29 9.66
CA HIS A 75 -7.09 -2.59 11.03
C HIS A 75 -7.04 -4.10 11.24
N LEU A 76 -6.25 -4.54 12.20
CA LEU A 76 -6.16 -5.93 12.63
C LEU A 76 -6.00 -5.98 14.15
N LYS A 77 -7.08 -6.38 14.85
CA LYS A 77 -7.11 -6.41 16.32
C LYS A 77 -5.92 -7.15 16.93
N HIS A 78 -5.64 -8.35 16.45
CA HIS A 78 -4.57 -9.20 17.01
C HIS A 78 -3.18 -8.64 16.69
N ARG A 79 -2.91 -8.19 15.46
CA ARG A 79 -1.64 -7.54 15.11
C ARG A 79 -1.42 -6.26 15.93
N ASP A 80 -2.46 -5.41 16.01
CA ASP A 80 -2.35 -4.13 16.68
C ASP A 80 -2.09 -4.31 18.18
N LYS A 81 -2.71 -5.33 18.82
CA LYS A 81 -2.43 -5.74 20.20
C LYS A 81 -1.02 -6.30 20.34
N TRP A 82 -0.56 -7.14 19.42
CA TRP A 82 0.77 -7.75 19.44
C TRP A 82 1.88 -6.71 19.28
N ILE A 83 1.69 -5.73 18.38
CA ILE A 83 2.61 -4.60 18.26
C ILE A 83 2.52 -3.69 19.49
N GLY A 84 1.36 -3.50 20.09
CA GLY A 84 1.14 -2.66 21.27
C GLY A 84 1.10 -1.16 20.98
N TRP A 85 0.84 -0.75 19.73
CA TRP A 85 0.77 0.65 19.34
C TRP A 85 -0.63 1.26 19.53
N SER A 86 -0.69 2.58 19.69
CA SER A 86 -1.94 3.33 19.70
C SER A 86 -2.55 3.45 18.29
N SER A 87 -3.84 3.77 18.20
CA SER A 87 -4.50 4.04 16.91
C SER A 87 -3.83 5.17 16.13
N ALA A 88 -3.29 6.18 16.80
CA ALA A 88 -2.57 7.28 16.18
C ALA A 88 -1.22 6.82 15.62
N GLN A 89 -0.45 6.01 16.38
CA GLN A 89 0.79 5.42 15.91
C GLN A 89 0.55 4.49 14.73
N ARG A 90 -0.43 3.59 14.82
CA ARG A 90 -0.82 2.73 13.70
C ARG A 90 -1.09 3.54 12.44
N HIS A 91 -1.90 4.59 12.54
CA HIS A 91 -2.22 5.42 11.38
C HIS A 91 -0.98 6.03 10.73
N ARG A 92 -0.02 6.47 11.52
CA ARG A 92 1.22 7.09 11.02
C ARG A 92 2.26 6.08 10.51
N ARG A 93 2.31 4.87 11.10
CA ARG A 93 3.39 3.88 10.94
C ARG A 93 3.00 2.64 10.16
N LEU A 94 1.77 2.57 9.66
CA LEU A 94 1.26 1.39 8.97
C LEU A 94 2.09 1.03 7.73
N SER A 95 2.72 2.00 7.07
CA SER A 95 3.60 1.78 5.92
C SER A 95 4.92 1.06 6.27
N LEU A 96 5.26 0.96 7.56
CA LEU A 96 6.39 0.14 8.03
C LEU A 96 6.02 -1.35 8.15
N ILE A 97 4.81 -1.73 7.77
CA ILE A 97 4.33 -3.11 7.72
C ILE A 97 4.02 -3.47 6.26
N THR A 98 4.24 -4.72 5.89
CA THR A 98 3.82 -5.28 4.61
C THR A 98 3.07 -6.59 4.81
N ASN A 99 2.26 -6.99 3.82
CA ASN A 99 1.50 -8.23 3.81
C ASN A 99 2.03 -9.16 2.72
N ASN A 100 2.43 -10.39 3.08
CA ASN A 100 2.62 -11.46 2.11
C ASN A 100 1.24 -11.90 1.61
N SER A 101 0.81 -11.34 0.51
CA SER A 101 -0.54 -11.48 -0.02
C SER A 101 -0.72 -12.65 -0.98
N ARG A 102 0.39 -13.14 -1.56
CA ARG A 102 0.45 -14.34 -2.40
C ARG A 102 1.74 -15.08 -2.16
N PHE A 103 1.63 -16.38 -2.06
CA PHE A 103 2.76 -17.30 -2.03
C PHE A 103 2.35 -18.58 -2.75
N LEU A 104 3.05 -18.91 -3.82
CA LEU A 104 2.78 -20.05 -4.69
C LEU A 104 4.07 -20.80 -4.95
N ILE A 105 4.10 -22.09 -4.68
CA ILE A 105 5.09 -23.02 -5.24
C ILE A 105 4.50 -23.53 -6.54
N LEU A 106 5.24 -23.39 -7.64
CA LEU A 106 4.74 -23.78 -8.95
C LEU A 106 4.52 -25.31 -9.04
N PRO A 107 3.50 -25.76 -9.78
CA PRO A 107 3.22 -27.18 -9.98
C PRO A 107 4.44 -27.92 -10.55
N GLY A 108 4.67 -29.15 -10.09
CA GLY A 108 5.82 -29.97 -10.50
C GLY A 108 7.18 -29.53 -9.94
N ARG A 109 7.23 -28.44 -9.16
CA ARG A 109 8.47 -27.90 -8.57
C ARG A 109 8.54 -28.09 -7.04
N SER A 110 7.65 -28.89 -6.46
CA SER A 110 7.58 -29.08 -5.02
C SER A 110 8.72 -29.97 -4.52
N VAL A 111 9.60 -29.40 -3.72
CA VAL A 111 10.69 -30.10 -3.02
C VAL A 111 10.46 -29.88 -1.51
N PRO A 112 10.74 -30.87 -0.64
CA PRO A 112 10.70 -30.65 0.81
C PRO A 112 11.49 -29.43 1.23
N ASN A 113 10.96 -28.62 2.13
CA ASN A 113 11.57 -27.37 2.62
C ASN A 113 11.73 -26.21 1.61
N LEU A 114 11.37 -26.38 0.33
CA LEU A 114 11.48 -25.32 -0.67
C LEU A 114 10.72 -24.06 -0.25
N ALA A 115 9.48 -24.21 0.20
CA ALA A 115 8.64 -23.07 0.59
C ALA A 115 9.27 -22.25 1.74
N SER A 116 9.74 -22.90 2.79
CA SER A 116 10.41 -22.24 3.92
C SER A 116 11.75 -21.60 3.52
N LYS A 117 12.52 -22.26 2.66
CA LYS A 117 13.79 -21.73 2.11
C LYS A 117 13.53 -20.45 1.30
N VAL A 118 12.60 -20.50 0.34
CA VAL A 118 12.23 -19.36 -0.50
C VAL A 118 11.70 -18.20 0.34
N LEU A 119 10.81 -18.49 1.29
CA LEU A 119 10.29 -17.46 2.20
C LEU A 119 11.41 -16.82 3.02
N GLY A 120 12.32 -17.63 3.58
CA GLY A 120 13.47 -17.16 4.35
C GLY A 120 14.38 -16.22 3.54
N LEU A 121 14.77 -16.64 2.33
CA LEU A 121 15.60 -15.83 1.41
C LEU A 121 14.89 -14.52 1.03
N THR A 122 13.58 -14.56 0.77
CA THR A 122 12.81 -13.36 0.44
C THR A 122 12.79 -12.38 1.61
N LEU A 123 12.56 -12.86 2.84
CA LEU A 123 12.47 -12.01 4.03
C LEU A 123 13.81 -11.33 4.36
N GLN A 124 14.95 -11.97 4.08
CA GLN A 124 16.28 -11.38 4.28
C GLN A 124 16.48 -10.10 3.46
N ARG A 125 15.93 -10.03 2.25
CA ARG A 125 16.09 -8.90 1.34
C ARG A 125 14.91 -7.91 1.33
N LEU A 126 13.73 -8.35 1.80
CA LEU A 126 12.46 -7.63 1.67
C LEU A 126 12.52 -6.17 2.13
N SER A 127 13.08 -5.92 3.31
CA SER A 127 13.15 -4.56 3.87
C SER A 127 14.07 -3.65 3.07
N ALA A 128 15.21 -4.16 2.58
CA ALA A 128 16.14 -3.42 1.74
C ALA A 128 15.54 -3.11 0.36
N ASP A 129 14.89 -4.08 -0.26
CA ASP A 129 14.21 -3.89 -1.55
C ASP A 129 13.05 -2.89 -1.43
N TRP A 130 12.30 -2.96 -0.31
CA TRP A 130 11.22 -2.01 -0.04
C TRP A 130 11.75 -0.59 0.16
N GLN A 131 12.86 -0.45 0.90
CA GLN A 131 13.57 0.82 1.06
C GLN A 131 14.04 1.37 -0.29
N ALA A 132 14.60 0.54 -1.14
CA ALA A 132 15.07 0.94 -2.47
C ALA A 132 13.92 1.42 -3.37
N CYS A 133 12.78 0.70 -3.35
CA CYS A 133 11.64 1.00 -4.21
C CYS A 133 10.78 2.17 -3.70
N TYR A 134 10.59 2.30 -2.38
CA TYR A 134 9.61 3.22 -1.80
C TYR A 134 10.19 4.28 -0.88
N GLY A 135 11.50 4.23 -0.59
CA GLY A 135 12.23 5.19 0.23
C GLY A 135 11.94 5.07 1.73
N HIS A 136 11.48 3.91 2.18
CA HIS A 136 11.36 3.56 3.59
C HIS A 136 11.43 2.04 3.76
N PRO A 137 11.97 1.52 4.89
CA PRO A 137 12.01 0.09 5.14
C PRO A 137 10.63 -0.44 5.57
N VAL A 138 10.53 -1.78 5.70
CA VAL A 138 9.47 -2.46 6.41
C VAL A 138 10.07 -3.20 7.61
N LEU A 139 9.37 -3.15 8.75
CA LEU A 139 9.83 -3.71 10.03
C LEU A 139 9.09 -4.99 10.41
N VAL A 140 7.85 -5.13 9.95
CA VAL A 140 6.98 -6.27 10.25
C VAL A 140 6.34 -6.74 8.96
N VAL A 141 6.17 -8.04 8.85
CA VAL A 141 5.38 -8.67 7.80
C VAL A 141 4.22 -9.44 8.40
N GLU A 142 3.05 -9.36 7.75
CA GLU A 142 1.85 -10.12 8.10
C GLU A 142 1.41 -11.02 6.94
N THR A 143 0.65 -12.07 7.22
CA THR A 143 -0.02 -12.89 6.22
C THR A 143 -1.31 -13.49 6.75
N PHE A 144 -2.21 -13.86 5.84
CA PHE A 144 -3.49 -14.48 6.13
C PHE A 144 -3.55 -15.86 5.50
N VAL A 145 -3.71 -16.88 6.32
CA VAL A 145 -3.83 -18.28 5.88
C VAL A 145 -5.29 -18.71 5.98
N ASP A 146 -5.81 -19.24 4.91
CA ASP A 146 -7.14 -19.85 4.88
C ASP A 146 -7.05 -21.25 5.51
N PRO A 147 -7.68 -21.48 6.69
CA PRO A 147 -7.58 -22.76 7.39
C PRO A 147 -8.29 -23.89 6.67
N ALA A 148 -9.23 -23.59 5.76
CA ALA A 148 -9.90 -24.61 4.96
C ALA A 148 -8.97 -25.23 3.91
N GLN A 149 -7.93 -24.51 3.48
CA GLN A 149 -7.01 -24.96 2.44
C GLN A 149 -5.60 -25.26 2.96
N PHE A 150 -5.13 -24.51 3.96
CA PHE A 150 -3.73 -24.56 4.40
C PHE A 150 -3.57 -24.56 5.91
N CYS A 151 -2.65 -25.38 6.41
CA CYS A 151 -2.31 -25.44 7.83
C CYS A 151 -1.35 -24.32 8.28
N GLY A 152 -0.78 -23.53 7.37
CA GLY A 152 0.17 -22.47 7.72
C GLY A 152 1.55 -22.94 8.19
N THR A 153 1.89 -24.21 8.02
CA THR A 153 3.14 -24.83 8.52
C THR A 153 4.39 -24.13 8.00
N VAL A 154 4.39 -23.62 6.78
CA VAL A 154 5.53 -22.89 6.21
C VAL A 154 5.84 -21.62 7.02
N TYR A 155 4.84 -20.92 7.51
CA TYR A 155 5.01 -19.70 8.29
C TYR A 155 5.54 -20.05 9.70
N SER A 156 4.93 -21.04 10.36
CA SER A 156 5.41 -21.52 11.66
C SER A 156 6.87 -22.01 11.59
N ALA A 157 7.21 -22.82 10.58
CA ALA A 157 8.58 -23.30 10.35
C ALA A 157 9.57 -22.18 10.00
N SER A 158 9.09 -21.05 9.50
CA SER A 158 9.89 -19.87 9.15
C SER A 158 9.93 -18.81 10.26
N GLY A 159 9.57 -19.17 11.50
CA GLY A 159 9.67 -18.28 12.67
C GLY A 159 8.64 -17.14 12.68
N TRP A 160 7.46 -17.35 12.10
CA TRP A 160 6.33 -16.45 12.25
C TRP A 160 5.49 -16.84 13.48
N THR A 161 4.92 -15.84 14.11
CA THR A 161 4.02 -16.01 15.26
C THR A 161 2.57 -15.99 14.77
N GLU A 162 1.81 -17.01 15.10
CA GLU A 162 0.36 -16.99 14.90
C GLU A 162 -0.28 -16.13 15.98
N LEU A 163 -1.08 -15.15 15.58
CA LEU A 163 -1.69 -14.19 16.49
C LEU A 163 -3.18 -14.44 16.73
N GLY A 164 -3.78 -15.38 16.03
CA GLY A 164 -5.20 -15.72 16.09
C GLY A 164 -5.90 -15.64 14.75
N GLN A 165 -7.21 -15.49 14.77
CA GLN A 165 -8.03 -15.47 13.55
C GLN A 165 -8.64 -14.09 13.32
N THR A 166 -8.90 -13.78 12.05
CA THR A 166 -9.63 -12.57 11.65
C THR A 166 -11.12 -12.76 11.87
N ASP A 167 -11.87 -11.66 12.01
CA ASP A 167 -13.33 -11.68 12.21
C ASP A 167 -14.11 -11.99 10.90
N GLY A 168 -13.46 -12.40 9.82
CA GLY A 168 -14.11 -12.75 8.55
C GLY A 168 -14.70 -11.57 7.79
N TRP A 169 -14.09 -10.40 7.86
CA TRP A 169 -14.50 -9.23 7.09
C TRP A 169 -13.67 -9.07 5.82
N GLY A 170 -14.33 -9.02 4.67
CA GLY A 170 -13.74 -8.72 3.37
C GLY A 170 -14.02 -7.30 2.91
N ARG A 171 -13.04 -6.64 2.30
CA ARG A 171 -13.21 -5.31 1.72
C ARG A 171 -13.83 -5.43 0.32
N ARG A 172 -15.06 -4.98 0.15
CA ARG A 172 -15.76 -4.98 -1.14
C ARG A 172 -15.53 -3.70 -1.96
N ARG A 173 -15.45 -2.53 -1.27
CA ARG A 173 -15.15 -1.21 -1.86
C ARG A 173 -14.28 -0.41 -0.89
N ARG A 174 -13.84 0.81 -1.29
CA ARG A 174 -12.86 1.61 -0.56
C ARG A 174 -13.10 1.75 0.94
N ASP A 175 -14.32 1.91 1.40
CA ASP A 175 -14.69 2.04 2.82
C ASP A 175 -15.89 1.13 3.19
N TYR A 176 -16.12 0.08 2.39
CA TYR A 176 -17.21 -0.86 2.58
C TYR A 176 -16.68 -2.28 2.78
N TYR A 177 -16.97 -2.85 3.94
CA TYR A 177 -16.58 -4.20 4.35
C TYR A 177 -17.83 -5.06 4.47
N VAL A 178 -17.74 -6.30 4.03
CA VAL A 178 -18.79 -7.30 4.15
C VAL A 178 -18.25 -8.46 4.98
N LYS A 179 -19.04 -8.93 5.92
CA LYS A 179 -18.74 -10.13 6.68
C LYS A 179 -18.96 -11.33 5.76
N HIS A 180 -17.97 -12.19 5.63
CA HIS A 180 -18.04 -13.39 4.77
C HIS A 180 -17.91 -14.70 5.57
N ASP A 181 -17.83 -14.61 6.90
CA ASP A 181 -17.79 -15.73 7.86
C ASP A 181 -16.70 -16.79 7.55
N GLN A 182 -15.63 -16.38 6.88
CA GLN A 182 -14.45 -17.21 6.62
C GLN A 182 -13.25 -16.59 7.33
N PRO A 183 -13.08 -16.86 8.64
CA PRO A 183 -11.96 -16.34 9.41
C PRO A 183 -10.65 -16.94 8.87
N LYS A 184 -9.62 -16.10 8.75
CA LYS A 184 -8.28 -16.51 8.34
C LYS A 184 -7.34 -16.47 9.54
N ARG A 185 -6.42 -17.43 9.61
CA ARG A 185 -5.34 -17.41 10.59
C ARG A 185 -4.37 -16.29 10.24
N LEU A 186 -4.04 -15.46 11.22
CA LEU A 186 -3.12 -14.33 11.06
C LEU A 186 -1.75 -14.71 11.61
N PHE A 187 -0.74 -14.63 10.77
CA PHE A 187 0.66 -14.78 11.16
C PHE A 187 1.39 -13.45 10.98
N CYS A 188 2.28 -13.14 11.93
CA CYS A 188 3.17 -11.97 11.85
C CYS A 188 4.61 -12.36 12.16
N ARG A 189 5.56 -11.62 11.56
CA ARG A 189 6.99 -11.77 11.87
C ARG A 189 7.67 -10.41 11.89
N GLN A 190 8.55 -10.21 12.88
CA GLN A 190 9.46 -9.08 12.89
C GLN A 190 10.62 -9.33 11.89
N LEU A 191 10.91 -8.35 11.05
CA LEU A 191 12.02 -8.42 10.08
C LEU A 191 13.35 -7.92 10.66
N CYS A 192 13.29 -7.23 11.79
CA CYS A 192 14.47 -6.81 12.53
C CYS A 192 14.25 -6.96 14.04
N LYS A 193 15.32 -7.00 14.79
CA LYS A 193 15.26 -7.08 16.25
C LYS A 193 14.53 -5.86 16.83
N ASN A 194 13.60 -6.10 17.75
CA ASN A 194 12.81 -5.05 18.42
C ASN A 194 11.90 -4.20 17.48
N ALA A 195 11.44 -4.74 16.36
CA ALA A 195 10.55 -4.02 15.44
C ALA A 195 9.28 -3.51 16.14
N CYS A 196 8.62 -4.36 16.94
CA CYS A 196 7.42 -3.95 17.69
C CYS A 196 7.75 -2.82 18.67
N ARG A 197 8.87 -2.90 19.40
CA ARG A 197 9.30 -1.85 20.32
C ARG A 197 9.54 -0.53 19.59
N SER A 198 10.13 -0.57 18.40
CA SER A 198 10.31 0.62 17.55
C SER A 198 8.97 1.20 17.10
N LEU A 199 8.00 0.34 16.75
CA LEU A 199 6.66 0.77 16.33
C LEU A 199 5.82 1.36 17.47
N GLN A 200 6.07 0.96 18.73
CA GLN A 200 5.41 1.50 19.93
C GLN A 200 6.05 2.79 20.44
N ALA A 201 7.32 3.03 20.14
CA ALA A 201 8.06 4.16 20.70
C ALA A 201 7.31 5.48 20.47
N GLU A 202 7.45 6.42 21.39
CA GLU A 202 6.84 7.75 21.26
C GLU A 202 7.33 8.44 19.99
N HIS A 203 8.64 8.40 19.76
CA HIS A 203 9.30 8.91 18.56
C HIS A 203 9.99 7.80 17.77
N LEU A 204 9.83 7.81 16.47
CA LEU A 204 10.59 6.93 15.57
C LEU A 204 12.05 7.42 15.45
N LYS A 205 12.96 6.47 15.24
CA LYS A 205 14.32 6.79 14.82
C LYS A 205 14.28 7.64 13.54
N PRO A 206 15.23 8.60 13.34
CA PRO A 206 15.24 9.49 12.17
C PRO A 206 15.09 8.78 10.83
N THR A 207 15.74 7.63 10.67
CA THR A 207 15.64 6.78 9.45
C THR A 207 14.24 6.24 9.17
N LEU A 208 13.40 6.10 10.19
CA LEU A 208 12.02 5.62 10.10
C LEU A 208 11.00 6.76 10.10
N ALA A 209 11.35 7.92 10.66
CA ALA A 209 10.46 9.06 10.80
C ALA A 209 9.93 9.61 9.46
N VAL A 210 10.64 9.34 8.36
CA VAL A 210 10.22 9.67 6.99
C VAL A 210 8.80 9.19 6.66
N VAL A 211 8.35 8.07 7.23
CA VAL A 211 7.00 7.55 7.00
C VAL A 211 5.93 8.40 7.66
N GLU A 212 6.20 8.98 8.83
CA GLU A 212 5.26 9.86 9.53
C GLU A 212 5.11 11.21 8.81
N GLN A 213 6.17 11.72 8.19
CA GLN A 213 6.15 12.95 7.39
C GLN A 213 5.30 12.79 6.11
N LYS A 214 5.27 11.61 5.50
CA LYS A 214 4.49 11.34 4.28
C LYS A 214 2.97 11.33 4.47
N ILE A 215 2.48 11.27 5.69
CA ILE A 215 1.05 11.03 5.94
C ILE A 215 0.21 12.29 5.86
N THR A 216 0.78 13.43 6.13
CA THR A 216 0.11 14.72 5.97
C THR A 216 1.12 15.69 5.40
N PRO A 217 1.22 15.80 4.08
CA PRO A 217 2.05 16.82 3.50
C PRO A 217 1.57 18.16 4.05
N ALA A 218 2.47 18.86 4.73
CA ALA A 218 2.23 20.22 5.16
C ALA A 218 2.12 21.11 3.93
N CYS A 219 1.23 22.08 3.97
CA CYS A 219 1.19 23.11 2.92
C CYS A 219 2.44 23.97 3.03
N THR A 220 3.33 23.87 2.05
CA THR A 220 4.57 24.65 1.97
C THR A 220 4.36 26.04 1.37
N CYS A 221 3.19 26.30 0.79
CA CYS A 221 2.88 27.59 0.18
C CYS A 221 2.74 28.69 1.23
N THR A 222 3.34 29.81 0.94
CA THR A 222 3.23 31.03 1.75
C THR A 222 1.82 31.62 1.65
N VAL A 223 1.44 32.46 2.61
CA VAL A 223 0.15 33.16 2.60
C VAL A 223 0.03 34.05 1.34
N LYS A 224 1.14 34.64 0.87
CA LYS A 224 1.18 35.48 -0.35
C LYS A 224 0.83 34.66 -1.59
N GLU A 225 1.42 33.48 -1.75
CA GLU A 225 1.13 32.57 -2.87
C GLU A 225 -0.31 32.06 -2.82
N ILE A 226 -0.82 31.71 -1.65
CA ILE A 226 -2.22 31.32 -1.48
C ILE A 226 -3.18 32.44 -1.90
N ARG A 227 -2.92 33.69 -1.49
CA ARG A 227 -3.74 34.84 -1.90
C ARG A 227 -3.70 35.05 -3.41
N SER A 228 -2.55 34.93 -4.04
CA SER A 228 -2.43 35.01 -5.50
C SER A 228 -3.29 33.95 -6.20
N MET A 229 -3.23 32.69 -5.74
CA MET A 229 -4.07 31.60 -6.28
C MET A 229 -5.57 31.89 -6.09
N VAL A 230 -5.96 32.41 -4.93
CA VAL A 230 -7.36 32.79 -4.62
C VAL A 230 -7.87 33.82 -5.62
N GLU A 231 -7.08 34.86 -5.92
CA GLU A 231 -7.50 35.89 -6.89
C GLU A 231 -7.77 35.31 -8.29
N HIS A 232 -6.95 34.35 -8.73
CA HIS A 232 -7.19 33.65 -10.00
C HIS A 232 -8.47 32.81 -9.99
N PHE A 233 -8.81 32.19 -8.86
CA PHE A 233 -10.03 31.38 -8.78
C PHE A 233 -11.31 32.18 -8.50
N LYS A 234 -11.20 33.43 -8.02
CA LYS A 234 -12.38 34.33 -7.87
C LYS A 234 -13.06 34.68 -9.19
N VAL A 235 -12.32 34.59 -10.30
CA VAL A 235 -12.86 34.82 -11.65
C VAL A 235 -13.80 33.70 -12.09
N VAL A 236 -13.70 32.51 -11.49
CA VAL A 236 -14.54 31.36 -11.82
C VAL A 236 -15.94 31.58 -11.22
N PRO A 237 -17.01 31.66 -12.04
CA PRO A 237 -18.36 31.83 -11.51
C PRO A 237 -18.79 30.61 -10.69
N ASP A 238 -19.46 30.86 -9.57
CA ASP A 238 -19.98 29.78 -8.75
C ASP A 238 -21.29 29.25 -9.35
N PHE A 239 -21.18 28.10 -10.01
CA PHE A 239 -22.31 27.43 -10.69
C PHE A 239 -23.21 26.60 -9.76
N ARG A 240 -22.92 26.58 -8.44
CA ARG A 240 -23.69 25.81 -7.47
C ARG A 240 -25.03 26.51 -7.19
N ARG A 241 -26.11 25.72 -7.15
CA ARG A 241 -27.49 26.24 -7.03
C ARG A 241 -27.91 26.63 -5.60
N ARG A 242 -27.17 26.21 -4.60
CA ARG A 242 -27.44 26.51 -3.18
C ARG A 242 -26.23 27.20 -2.57
N PHE A 243 -26.48 28.14 -1.69
CA PHE A 243 -25.44 28.78 -0.89
C PHE A 243 -24.77 27.73 -0.01
N GLU A 244 -23.58 27.38 -0.36
CA GLU A 244 -22.72 26.48 0.37
C GLU A 244 -21.93 27.30 1.40
N SER A 245 -21.56 26.67 2.51
CA SER A 245 -20.84 27.30 3.63
C SER A 245 -19.53 27.98 3.20
N TYR A 246 -18.98 27.59 2.07
CA TYR A 246 -17.70 28.11 1.54
C TYR A 246 -17.77 28.44 0.06
N PRO A 247 -17.12 29.54 -0.39
CA PRO A 247 -17.08 29.94 -1.81
C PRO A 247 -16.38 28.90 -2.68
N LEU A 248 -16.76 28.79 -3.95
CA LEU A 248 -16.14 27.84 -4.89
C LEU A 248 -14.63 28.06 -5.02
N TRP A 249 -14.17 29.31 -5.08
CA TRP A 249 -12.75 29.64 -5.19
C TRP A 249 -11.92 29.11 -4.00
N SER A 250 -12.49 29.09 -2.79
CA SER A 250 -11.84 28.51 -1.61
C SER A 250 -11.62 27.00 -1.78
N MET A 251 -12.63 26.30 -2.26
CA MET A 251 -12.55 24.85 -2.51
C MET A 251 -11.57 24.50 -3.62
N LEU A 252 -11.59 25.27 -4.72
CA LEU A 252 -10.66 25.09 -5.84
C LEU A 252 -9.21 25.34 -5.42
N THR A 253 -8.98 26.38 -4.62
CA THR A 253 -7.63 26.67 -4.10
C THR A 253 -7.15 25.55 -3.17
N ILE A 254 -7.99 25.02 -2.26
CA ILE A 254 -7.63 23.90 -1.39
C ILE A 254 -7.31 22.66 -2.22
N LEU A 255 -8.08 22.38 -3.25
CA LEU A 255 -7.85 21.25 -4.15
C LEU A 255 -6.51 21.38 -4.86
N LEU A 256 -6.20 22.56 -5.42
CA LEU A 256 -4.92 22.84 -6.06
C LEU A 256 -3.75 22.69 -5.08
N LEU A 257 -3.82 23.34 -3.92
CA LEU A 257 -2.79 23.28 -2.88
C LEU A 257 -2.54 21.83 -2.43
N ALA A 258 -3.60 21.08 -2.18
CA ALA A 258 -3.51 19.69 -1.79
C ALA A 258 -2.85 18.84 -2.89
N THR A 259 -3.16 19.12 -4.16
CA THR A 259 -2.57 18.44 -5.32
C THR A 259 -1.08 18.75 -5.42
N LEU A 260 -0.68 20.03 -5.36
CA LEU A 260 0.71 20.48 -5.42
C LEU A 260 1.54 19.91 -4.27
N CYS A 261 0.96 19.84 -3.07
CA CYS A 261 1.61 19.24 -1.89
C CYS A 261 1.57 17.70 -1.87
N GLY A 262 1.03 17.04 -2.89
CA GLY A 262 0.99 15.59 -2.96
C GLY A 262 -0.02 14.92 -2.03
N ALA A 263 -1.01 15.67 -1.52
CA ALA A 263 -1.98 15.20 -0.54
C ALA A 263 -3.15 14.34 -1.09
N PRO A 264 -3.54 14.36 -2.36
CA PRO A 264 -4.90 14.01 -2.71
C PRO A 264 -5.07 12.62 -3.23
N ARG A 265 -5.94 11.89 -2.58
CA ARG A 265 -6.56 10.68 -3.16
C ARG A 265 -8.06 10.59 -2.91
N GLY A 266 -8.70 11.62 -2.38
CA GLY A 266 -10.13 11.64 -2.16
C GLY A 266 -10.57 12.70 -1.15
N GLN A 267 -11.89 12.85 -0.97
CA GLN A 267 -12.50 13.85 -0.11
C GLN A 267 -11.95 13.84 1.33
N LYS A 268 -11.70 12.65 1.91
CA LYS A 268 -11.15 12.52 3.27
C LYS A 268 -9.72 13.06 3.39
N ASP A 269 -8.91 12.86 2.36
CA ASP A 269 -7.51 13.34 2.35
C ASP A 269 -7.46 14.86 2.16
N LEU A 270 -8.37 15.43 1.34
CA LEU A 270 -8.53 16.87 1.20
C LEU A 270 -8.99 17.52 2.50
N ALA A 271 -9.99 16.93 3.18
CA ALA A 271 -10.44 17.43 4.47
C ALA A 271 -9.32 17.38 5.54
N LYS A 272 -8.50 16.34 5.50
CA LYS A 272 -7.35 16.20 6.39
C LYS A 272 -6.26 17.23 6.08
N PHE A 273 -5.97 17.48 4.80
CA PHE A 273 -5.06 18.52 4.35
C PHE A 273 -5.53 19.90 4.79
N ALA A 274 -6.81 20.24 4.57
CA ALA A 274 -7.39 21.51 4.97
C ALA A 274 -7.33 21.74 6.49
N ARG A 275 -7.50 20.68 7.30
CA ARG A 275 -7.32 20.74 8.76
C ARG A 275 -5.86 21.00 9.18
N GLY A 276 -4.89 20.53 8.39
CA GLY A 276 -3.46 20.73 8.62
C GLY A 276 -2.95 22.13 8.28
N LEU A 277 -3.75 22.97 7.60
CA LEU A 277 -3.37 24.35 7.27
C LEU A 277 -3.24 25.21 8.53
N SER A 278 -2.24 26.10 8.55
CA SER A 278 -2.06 27.10 9.61
C SER A 278 -3.24 28.06 9.65
N GLN A 279 -3.43 28.75 10.78
CA GLN A 279 -4.50 29.73 10.92
C GLN A 279 -4.41 30.88 9.90
N ALA A 280 -3.19 31.31 9.58
CA ALA A 280 -2.95 32.34 8.57
C ALA A 280 -3.32 31.86 7.15
N GLN A 281 -2.98 30.62 6.80
CA GLN A 281 -3.36 30.00 5.52
C GLN A 281 -4.87 29.81 5.42
N ARG A 282 -5.54 29.37 6.49
CA ARG A 282 -7.00 29.25 6.52
C ARG A 282 -7.70 30.60 6.34
N ARG A 283 -7.22 31.66 6.99
CA ARG A 283 -7.74 33.03 6.80
C ARG A 283 -7.59 33.48 5.34
N ALA A 284 -6.45 33.20 4.71
CA ALA A 284 -6.23 33.54 3.29
C ALA A 284 -7.20 32.80 2.35
N LEU A 285 -7.67 31.62 2.75
CA LEU A 285 -8.66 30.80 2.04
C LEU A 285 -10.11 31.18 2.41
N GLY A 286 -10.36 32.19 3.23
CA GLY A 286 -11.70 32.55 3.68
C GLY A 286 -12.35 31.51 4.62
N ILE A 287 -11.57 30.59 5.18
CA ILE A 287 -12.07 29.59 6.12
C ILE A 287 -12.21 30.27 7.49
N ARG A 288 -13.43 30.28 8.03
CA ARG A 288 -13.70 30.88 9.34
C ARG A 288 -12.96 30.12 10.46
N PRO A 289 -12.42 30.82 11.49
CA PRO A 289 -11.88 30.17 12.66
C PRO A 289 -13.01 29.41 13.38
N GLN A 290 -12.78 28.17 13.78
CA GLN A 290 -13.68 27.48 14.68
C GLN A 290 -13.64 28.17 16.05
N LEU A 291 -14.79 28.57 16.56
CA LEU A 291 -14.92 29.06 17.94
C LEU A 291 -14.58 27.92 18.92
N PRO A 292 -13.80 28.15 19.97
CA PRO A 292 -13.58 27.16 21.02
C PRO A 292 -14.93 26.87 21.70
N GLY A 293 -15.43 25.64 21.58
CA GLY A 293 -16.63 25.22 22.27
C GLY A 293 -17.65 24.39 21.45
N HIS A 294 -17.58 24.38 20.14
CA HIS A 294 -18.39 23.48 19.30
C HIS A 294 -17.55 22.41 18.68
N VAL A 295 -17.54 21.24 19.30
CA VAL A 295 -17.05 19.99 18.70
C VAL A 295 -18.18 19.44 17.84
N SER A 296 -18.41 20.02 16.68
CA SER A 296 -19.15 19.32 15.63
C SER A 296 -18.12 18.77 14.63
N GLY A 297 -18.01 17.45 14.59
CA GLY A 297 -17.16 16.72 13.64
C GLY A 297 -17.67 16.83 12.19
N SER A 298 -18.65 17.67 11.93
CA SER A 298 -19.35 17.83 10.66
C SER A 298 -18.72 18.87 9.73
N ASP A 299 -18.17 19.99 10.23
CA ASP A 299 -17.89 21.16 9.41
C ASP A 299 -16.78 20.99 8.35
N THR A 300 -15.89 20.02 8.52
CA THR A 300 -14.88 19.70 7.48
C THR A 300 -15.27 18.52 6.61
N ALA A 301 -16.20 17.68 7.05
CA ALA A 301 -16.86 16.70 6.20
C ALA A 301 -17.86 17.41 5.27
N ASP A 302 -18.52 18.46 5.77
CA ASP A 302 -19.46 19.29 5.03
C ASP A 302 -18.79 20.15 3.95
N LEU A 303 -17.53 20.56 4.14
CA LEU A 303 -16.71 21.21 3.08
C LEU A 303 -16.63 20.38 1.79
N LEU A 304 -16.76 19.07 1.87
CA LEU A 304 -16.56 18.14 0.75
C LEU A 304 -17.77 17.23 0.50
N SER A 305 -18.78 17.22 1.38
CA SER A 305 -20.02 16.45 1.20
C SER A 305 -21.01 17.16 0.29
N SER A 306 -20.83 18.43 0.04
CA SER A 306 -21.65 19.26 -0.86
C SER A 306 -21.41 19.04 -2.35
N ALA A 307 -20.61 18.04 -2.74
CA ALA A 307 -20.61 17.56 -4.11
C ALA A 307 -21.97 16.92 -4.43
N PRO A 308 -22.68 17.34 -5.48
CA PRO A 308 -24.05 16.90 -5.76
C PRO A 308 -24.06 15.39 -6.02
N THR A 309 -24.58 14.64 -5.08
CA THR A 309 -25.11 13.30 -5.37
C THR A 309 -26.31 13.52 -6.31
N ARG A 310 -26.13 13.27 -7.60
CA ARG A 310 -27.23 13.20 -8.55
C ARG A 310 -28.20 12.12 -8.07
N ARG A 311 -29.24 12.52 -7.34
CA ARG A 311 -30.50 11.79 -7.33
C ARG A 311 -31.20 12.11 -8.65
N CYS A 312 -31.18 11.15 -9.59
CA CYS A 312 -32.06 11.19 -10.74
C CYS A 312 -33.52 11.21 -10.27
N PRO A 313 -34.36 12.16 -10.75
CA PRO A 313 -35.79 12.02 -10.60
C PRO A 313 -36.26 10.82 -11.42
N LYS A 314 -37.07 9.96 -10.84
CA LYS A 314 -37.80 8.90 -11.58
C LYS A 314 -38.76 9.58 -12.54
N GLY A 315 -38.57 9.39 -13.84
CA GLY A 315 -39.52 9.82 -14.82
C GLY A 315 -39.03 9.75 -16.29
N ARG A 316 -39.65 8.79 -17.00
CA ARG A 316 -39.68 8.57 -18.45
C ARG A 316 -38.48 7.97 -19.14
N ARG A 317 -38.72 6.75 -19.67
CA ARG A 317 -37.89 6.04 -20.63
C ARG A 317 -37.84 6.85 -21.95
N SER A 318 -36.65 7.16 -22.41
CA SER A 318 -36.34 7.34 -23.81
C SER A 318 -34.98 6.72 -24.09
N HIS A 319 -34.95 5.89 -25.12
CA HIS A 319 -33.75 5.26 -25.65
C HIS A 319 -32.78 6.31 -26.16
N PHE A 320 -31.60 6.41 -25.54
CA PHE A 320 -30.39 6.90 -26.20
C PHE A 320 -29.17 6.17 -25.59
N GLY A 321 -28.29 5.76 -26.51
CA GLY A 321 -27.17 4.87 -26.25
C GLY A 321 -26.15 5.40 -25.25
N HIS A 322 -25.54 4.51 -24.53
CA HIS A 322 -24.41 4.77 -23.61
C HIS A 322 -23.12 4.97 -24.39
N PRO A 323 -22.37 6.06 -24.16
CA PRO A 323 -20.95 6.08 -24.50
C PRO A 323 -20.15 5.50 -23.33
N GLY A 324 -19.31 4.57 -23.69
CA GLY A 324 -18.44 3.68 -23.03
C GLY A 324 -17.80 4.00 -21.68
N ALA A 325 -17.85 2.97 -20.86
CA ALA A 325 -17.05 2.76 -19.64
C ALA A 325 -15.52 2.74 -19.90
N GLY A 326 -15.07 2.86 -21.14
CA GLY A 326 -13.68 2.72 -21.55
C GLY A 326 -12.75 3.91 -21.25
N ALA A 327 -13.27 5.13 -21.12
CA ALA A 327 -12.42 6.32 -20.99
C ALA A 327 -11.85 6.51 -19.57
N ARG A 328 -12.62 6.16 -18.53
CA ARG A 328 -12.14 6.25 -17.13
C ARG A 328 -11.11 5.19 -16.77
N SER A 329 -11.20 4.01 -17.37
CA SER A 329 -10.24 2.91 -17.21
C SER A 329 -8.88 3.24 -17.85
N ARG A 330 -8.89 3.92 -19.01
CA ARG A 330 -7.64 4.28 -19.71
C ARG A 330 -6.83 5.37 -19.01
N ALA A 331 -7.49 6.37 -18.43
CA ALA A 331 -6.79 7.44 -17.68
C ALA A 331 -6.16 6.92 -16.40
N GLN A 332 -6.85 6.06 -15.65
CA GLN A 332 -6.33 5.43 -14.44
C GLN A 332 -5.13 4.51 -14.76
N GLY A 333 -5.24 3.72 -15.83
CA GLY A 333 -4.14 2.85 -16.28
C GLY A 333 -2.92 3.61 -16.82
N ALA A 334 -3.10 4.82 -17.37
CA ALA A 334 -2.00 5.69 -17.79
C ALA A 334 -1.28 6.32 -16.57
N PHE A 335 -2.02 6.76 -15.56
CA PHE A 335 -1.47 7.33 -14.33
C PHE A 335 -0.70 6.30 -13.50
N ASP A 336 -1.22 5.08 -13.43
CA ASP A 336 -0.57 3.96 -12.74
C ASP A 336 0.70 3.52 -13.50
N ARG A 337 0.70 3.57 -14.83
CA ARG A 337 1.88 3.32 -15.68
C ARG A 337 2.99 4.36 -15.46
N LEU A 338 2.67 5.64 -15.44
CA LEU A 338 3.65 6.71 -15.20
C LEU A 338 4.29 6.60 -13.81
N ARG A 339 3.51 6.27 -12.81
CA ARG A 339 4.00 6.07 -11.43
C ARG A 339 4.89 4.84 -11.32
N TRP A 340 4.53 3.76 -12.01
CA TRP A 340 5.36 2.55 -12.07
C TRP A 340 6.67 2.81 -12.82
N GLN A 341 6.63 3.56 -13.94
CA GLN A 341 7.83 3.96 -14.69
C GLN A 341 8.79 4.81 -13.84
N ALA A 342 8.28 5.76 -13.06
CA ALA A 342 9.09 6.58 -12.15
C ALA A 342 9.78 5.71 -11.07
N THR A 343 9.07 4.72 -10.53
CA THR A 343 9.62 3.80 -9.52
C THR A 343 10.70 2.92 -10.12
N GLN A 344 10.51 2.42 -11.34
CA GLN A 344 11.47 1.58 -12.07
C GLN A 344 12.70 2.37 -12.55
N ALA A 345 12.51 3.62 -13.00
CA ALA A 345 13.62 4.48 -13.40
C ALA A 345 14.54 4.77 -12.20
N ARG A 346 13.95 4.97 -11.01
CA ARG A 346 14.71 5.12 -9.76
C ARG A 346 15.46 3.83 -9.40
N TRP A 347 14.86 2.67 -9.62
CA TRP A 347 15.49 1.37 -9.36
C TRP A 347 16.67 1.10 -10.30
N ARG A 348 16.53 1.39 -11.61
CA ARG A 348 17.62 1.25 -12.57
C ARG A 348 18.82 2.14 -12.25
N ARG A 349 18.58 3.37 -11.80
CA ARG A 349 19.65 4.28 -11.39
C ARG A 349 20.41 3.73 -10.18
N LEU A 350 19.73 3.19 -9.20
CA LEU A 350 20.32 2.59 -8.00
C LEU A 350 21.04 1.25 -8.26
N SER A 351 20.61 0.46 -9.23
CA SER A 351 21.32 -0.77 -9.65
C SER A 351 22.56 -0.44 -10.48
N PHE A 352 22.50 0.59 -11.33
CA PHE A 352 23.64 1.08 -12.08
C PHE A 352 24.74 1.66 -11.18
N GLU A 353 24.38 2.47 -10.18
CA GLU A 353 25.32 3.02 -9.20
C GLU A 353 25.99 1.95 -8.34
N ARG A 354 25.31 0.82 -8.06
CA ARG A 354 25.91 -0.33 -7.35
C ARG A 354 26.83 -1.18 -8.23
N GLY A 355 26.54 -1.30 -9.53
CA GLY A 355 27.38 -2.04 -10.49
C GLY A 355 28.75 -1.40 -10.75
N HIS A 356 28.87 -0.10 -10.59
CA HIS A 356 30.13 0.63 -10.79
C HIS A 356 31.08 0.66 -9.57
N ARG A 357 30.64 0.19 -8.38
CA ARG A 357 31.51 0.15 -7.18
C ARG A 357 32.24 -1.16 -6.94
N ALA A 358 32.09 -2.13 -7.82
CA ALA A 358 32.80 -3.42 -7.73
C ALA A 358 33.79 -3.60 -8.89
N LYS A 359 34.91 -2.88 -8.85
CA LYS A 359 36.14 -3.34 -9.49
C LYS A 359 37.22 -3.39 -8.43
N PRO A 360 37.78 -4.56 -8.13
CA PRO A 360 38.99 -4.65 -7.32
C PRO A 360 40.18 -4.16 -8.16
N ALA A 361 41.00 -3.32 -7.53
CA ALA A 361 42.36 -3.08 -8.00
C ALA A 361 43.14 -4.38 -7.90
N LEU A 362 43.66 -4.85 -9.00
CA LEU A 362 44.63 -5.90 -9.06
C LEU A 362 45.86 -5.37 -9.82
N PHE A 363 47.00 -5.60 -9.18
CA PHE A 363 48.35 -5.65 -9.64
C PHE A 363 49.18 -4.36 -9.76
N GLY A 364 50.14 -4.26 -8.87
CA GLY A 364 51.51 -4.03 -8.96
C GLY A 364 52.19 -5.02 -8.07
#